data_de2b2c26436d56e9e494ca2ac0155569
#
_entry.id   de2b2c26436d56e9e494ca2ac0155569
#
_cell.length_a   1.000
_cell.length_b   1.000
_cell.length_c   1.000
_cell.angle_alpha   90.00
_cell.angle_beta   90.00
_cell.angle_gamma   90.00
#
_symmetry.space_group_name_H-M   'P 1'
#
loop_
_entity.id
_entity.type
_entity.pdbx_description
1 polymer ?
#
loop_
_entity_poly.entity_id
_entity_poly.type
_entity_poly.pdbx_seq_one_letter_code
_entity_poly.pdbx_strand_id
1 'polypeptide(L)'
;MKKVKFLYDKVMEITGQVGKDHVGAYAAQAAYFFMLSMIPIILLLITLVQYTPVTKADVMTAVLQVFPKSVDSLITSIVNQVYNQSGGIISLTIIVALWSAGKGVLALTTGLNCVYDCKETRNYIILRIRATFYTVAFIIVIIFLLVLSVFGNTLNLFVCLLYTS
;
A
#
# COMPACT_ATOMS: atom_id res chain seq x y z
N MET A 1 -6.78 -25.01 -36.11
CA MET A 1 -8.16 -24.77 -35.63
C MET A 1 -8.42 -25.35 -34.24
N LYS A 2 -8.01 -26.58 -33.89
CA LYS A 2 -8.26 -27.19 -32.56
C LYS A 2 -7.67 -26.40 -31.37
N LYS A 3 -6.46 -25.83 -31.50
CA LYS A 3 -5.81 -25.05 -30.43
C LYS A 3 -6.54 -23.73 -30.15
N VAL A 4 -7.05 -23.05 -31.17
CA VAL A 4 -7.79 -21.78 -31.01
C VAL A 4 -9.14 -22.02 -30.31
N LYS A 5 -9.85 -23.09 -30.68
CA LYS A 5 -11.11 -23.48 -30.02
C LYS A 5 -10.89 -23.83 -28.56
N PHE A 6 -9.85 -24.61 -28.25
CA PHE A 6 -9.48 -24.95 -26.86
C PHE A 6 -9.17 -23.70 -26.02
N LEU A 7 -8.44 -22.72 -26.61
CA LEU A 7 -8.14 -21.46 -25.94
C LEU A 7 -9.41 -20.64 -25.68
N TYR A 8 -10.30 -20.59 -26.67
CA TYR A 8 -11.58 -19.89 -26.56
C TYR A 8 -12.46 -20.50 -25.45
N ASP A 9 -12.61 -21.82 -25.44
CA ASP A 9 -13.40 -22.54 -24.43
C ASP A 9 -12.84 -22.30 -23.01
N LYS A 10 -11.50 -22.30 -22.86
CA LYS A 10 -10.80 -21.99 -21.60
C LYS A 10 -11.04 -20.55 -21.13
N VAL A 11 -10.96 -19.59 -22.04
CA VAL A 11 -11.22 -18.17 -21.72
C VAL A 11 -12.67 -17.97 -21.29
N MET A 12 -13.62 -18.60 -21.99
CA MET A 12 -15.05 -18.53 -21.63
C MET A 12 -15.35 -19.18 -20.26
N GLU A 13 -14.71 -20.30 -19.95
CA GLU A 13 -14.79 -20.96 -18.65
C GLU A 13 -14.29 -20.05 -17.53
N ILE A 14 -13.07 -19.47 -17.69
CA ILE A 14 -12.47 -18.55 -16.72
C ILE A 14 -13.34 -17.30 -16.54
N THR A 15 -13.82 -16.70 -17.63
CA THR A 15 -14.68 -15.51 -17.58
C THR A 15 -15.99 -15.80 -16.88
N GLY A 16 -16.59 -16.97 -17.12
CA GLY A 16 -17.79 -17.41 -16.44
C GLY A 16 -17.58 -17.60 -14.94
N GLN A 17 -16.44 -18.15 -14.54
CA GLN A 17 -16.08 -18.36 -13.14
C GLN A 17 -15.81 -17.03 -12.42
N VAL A 18 -15.07 -16.10 -13.04
CA VAL A 18 -14.84 -14.74 -12.54
C VAL A 18 -16.16 -14.00 -12.26
N GLY A 19 -17.16 -14.20 -13.12
CA GLY A 19 -18.51 -13.63 -12.93
C GLY A 19 -19.27 -14.28 -11.76
N LYS A 20 -19.24 -15.61 -11.64
CA LYS A 20 -19.91 -16.34 -10.54
C LYS A 20 -19.33 -16.02 -9.18
N ASP A 21 -18.02 -15.88 -9.09
CA ASP A 21 -17.29 -15.62 -7.84
C ASP A 21 -17.25 -14.13 -7.49
N HIS A 22 -17.96 -13.28 -8.25
CA HIS A 22 -18.04 -11.83 -8.04
C HIS A 22 -16.66 -11.14 -7.88
N VAL A 23 -15.64 -11.65 -8.56
CA VAL A 23 -14.23 -11.18 -8.45
C VAL A 23 -14.13 -9.69 -8.72
N GLY A 24 -14.86 -9.18 -9.73
CA GLY A 24 -14.89 -7.76 -10.05
C GLY A 24 -15.41 -6.89 -8.91
N ALA A 25 -16.42 -7.33 -8.18
CA ALA A 25 -16.97 -6.59 -7.05
C ALA A 25 -15.96 -6.52 -5.87
N TYR A 26 -15.31 -7.63 -5.54
CA TYR A 26 -14.28 -7.65 -4.49
C TYR A 26 -13.04 -6.86 -4.89
N ALA A 27 -12.63 -6.93 -6.15
CA ALA A 27 -11.52 -6.13 -6.66
C ALA A 27 -11.82 -4.62 -6.61
N ALA A 28 -13.02 -4.20 -7.01
CA ALA A 28 -13.45 -2.82 -6.91
C ALA A 28 -13.52 -2.33 -5.46
N GLN A 29 -14.03 -3.17 -4.54
CA GLN A 29 -14.07 -2.87 -3.12
C GLN A 29 -12.66 -2.71 -2.53
N ALA A 30 -11.74 -3.61 -2.88
CA ALA A 30 -10.34 -3.52 -2.45
C ALA A 30 -9.67 -2.25 -2.97
N ALA A 31 -9.82 -1.97 -4.27
CA ALA A 31 -9.28 -0.77 -4.91
C ALA A 31 -9.81 0.53 -4.25
N TYR A 32 -11.10 0.58 -3.95
CA TYR A 32 -11.71 1.71 -3.24
C TYR A 32 -11.06 1.94 -1.86
N PHE A 33 -10.90 0.90 -1.05
CA PHE A 33 -10.28 1.05 0.26
C PHE A 33 -8.78 1.35 0.18
N PHE A 34 -8.06 0.84 -0.81
CA PHE A 34 -6.67 1.21 -1.04
C PHE A 34 -6.56 2.68 -1.45
N MET A 35 -7.42 3.18 -2.33
CA MET A 35 -7.45 4.61 -2.67
C MET A 35 -7.77 5.50 -1.46
N LEU A 36 -8.75 5.11 -0.63
CA LEU A 36 -9.04 5.84 0.60
C LEU A 36 -7.87 5.84 1.59
N SER A 37 -7.07 4.77 1.63
CA SER A 37 -5.92 4.69 2.51
C SER A 37 -4.70 5.45 2.00
N MET A 38 -4.65 5.85 0.72
CA MET A 38 -3.52 6.60 0.17
C MET A 38 -3.30 7.94 0.88
N ILE A 39 -4.37 8.68 1.17
CA ILE A 39 -4.28 9.98 1.85
C ILE A 39 -3.64 9.83 3.24
N PRO A 40 -4.17 8.99 4.17
CA PRO A 40 -3.53 8.77 5.45
C PRO A 40 -2.10 8.21 5.36
N ILE A 41 -1.81 7.36 4.36
CA ILE A 41 -0.47 6.80 4.16
C ILE A 41 0.52 7.91 3.75
N ILE A 42 0.14 8.80 2.84
CA ILE A 42 0.97 9.94 2.44
C ILE A 42 1.25 10.85 3.64
N LEU A 43 0.22 11.16 4.44
CA LEU A 43 0.37 11.94 5.66
C LEU A 43 1.33 11.27 6.65
N LEU A 44 1.22 9.95 6.81
CA LEU A 44 2.10 9.16 7.67
C LEU A 44 3.55 9.20 7.16
N LEU A 45 3.78 9.06 5.86
CA LEU A 45 5.12 9.12 5.27
C LEU A 45 5.75 10.50 5.49
N ILE A 46 5.03 11.59 5.23
CA ILE A 46 5.52 12.94 5.48
C ILE A 46 5.84 13.14 6.97
N THR A 47 4.99 12.61 7.85
CA THR A 47 5.22 12.67 9.30
C THR A 47 6.46 11.89 9.71
N LEU A 48 6.71 10.69 9.15
CA LEU A 48 7.90 9.91 9.43
C LEU A 48 9.18 10.64 9.01
N VAL A 49 9.14 11.37 7.91
CA VAL A 49 10.28 12.17 7.43
C VAL A 49 10.67 13.26 8.43
N GLN A 50 9.74 13.80 9.24
CA GLN A 50 10.07 14.77 10.30
C GLN A 50 11.04 14.24 11.36
N TYR A 51 11.08 12.92 11.56
CA TYR A 51 12.00 12.25 12.49
C TYR A 51 13.35 11.91 11.86
N THR A 52 13.56 12.28 10.61
CA THR A 52 14.82 12.13 9.89
C THR A 52 15.55 13.48 9.81
N PRO A 53 16.87 13.51 9.50
CA PRO A 53 17.61 14.77 9.31
C PRO A 53 17.22 15.54 8.03
N VAL A 54 16.15 15.11 7.34
CA VAL A 54 15.65 15.75 6.12
C VAL A 54 14.88 17.01 6.48
N THR A 55 15.24 18.13 5.85
CA THR A 55 14.57 19.41 6.13
C THR A 55 13.22 19.51 5.44
N LYS A 56 12.33 20.37 5.97
CA LYS A 56 11.06 20.67 5.31
C LYS A 56 11.22 21.15 3.86
N ALA A 57 12.31 21.89 3.59
CA ALA A 57 12.61 22.39 2.24
C ALA A 57 12.96 21.25 1.28
N ASP A 58 13.71 20.25 1.74
CA ASP A 58 14.06 19.07 0.93
C ASP A 58 12.82 18.25 0.57
N VAL A 59 11.94 18.02 1.56
CA VAL A 59 10.66 17.34 1.33
C VAL A 59 9.81 18.11 0.33
N MET A 60 9.68 19.42 0.50
CA MET A 60 8.91 20.27 -0.39
C MET A 60 9.43 20.16 -1.82
N THR A 61 10.75 20.28 -2.00
CA THR A 61 11.39 20.17 -3.32
C THR A 61 11.16 18.81 -3.96
N ALA A 62 11.36 17.72 -3.21
CA ALA A 62 11.18 16.36 -3.70
C ALA A 62 9.72 16.08 -4.12
N VAL A 63 8.75 16.52 -3.31
CA VAL A 63 7.33 16.27 -3.59
C VAL A 63 6.86 17.11 -4.77
N LEU A 64 7.25 18.37 -4.88
CA LEU A 64 6.88 19.24 -6.00
C LEU A 64 7.50 18.79 -7.35
N GLN A 65 8.59 18.02 -7.33
CA GLN A 65 9.16 17.44 -8.55
C GLN A 65 8.35 16.23 -9.08
N VAL A 66 7.65 15.52 -8.21
CA VAL A 66 6.89 14.30 -8.57
C VAL A 66 5.48 14.65 -9.06
N PHE A 67 4.88 15.70 -8.53
CA PHE A 67 3.49 16.06 -8.80
C PHE A 67 3.36 17.16 -9.87
N PRO A 68 2.23 17.18 -10.64
CA PRO A 68 1.96 18.26 -11.57
C PRO A 68 1.78 19.62 -10.86
N LYS A 69 2.20 20.70 -11.51
CA LYS A 69 2.11 22.08 -10.97
C LYS A 69 0.69 22.51 -10.56
N SER A 70 -0.34 21.87 -11.13
CA SER A 70 -1.75 22.16 -10.80
C SER A 70 -2.13 21.85 -9.35
N VAL A 71 -1.33 21.05 -8.65
CA VAL A 71 -1.58 20.64 -7.26
C VAL A 71 -0.57 21.20 -6.26
N ASP A 72 0.36 22.06 -6.70
CA ASP A 72 1.44 22.64 -5.87
C ASP A 72 0.90 23.33 -4.61
N SER A 73 -0.17 24.13 -4.73
CA SER A 73 -0.78 24.84 -3.60
C SER A 73 -1.36 23.86 -2.57
N LEU A 74 -1.96 22.79 -3.02
CA LEU A 74 -2.54 21.75 -2.16
C LEU A 74 -1.43 20.98 -1.45
N ILE A 75 -0.38 20.58 -2.16
CA ILE A 75 0.79 19.89 -1.61
C ILE A 75 1.48 20.77 -0.57
N THR A 76 1.75 22.04 -0.90
CA THR A 76 2.37 22.99 0.01
C THR A 76 1.55 23.15 1.29
N SER A 77 0.23 23.23 1.17
CA SER A 77 -0.68 23.29 2.32
C SER A 77 -0.59 22.05 3.20
N ILE A 78 -0.61 20.85 2.59
CA ILE A 78 -0.51 19.55 3.30
C ILE A 78 0.82 19.44 4.04
N VAL A 79 1.95 19.70 3.36
CA VAL A 79 3.28 19.64 3.98
C VAL A 79 3.38 20.62 5.15
N ASN A 80 2.91 21.86 4.96
CA ASN A 80 2.91 22.87 6.03
C ASN A 80 2.06 22.43 7.22
N GLN A 81 0.87 21.88 6.99
CA GLN A 81 0.00 21.40 8.06
C GLN A 81 0.66 20.27 8.85
N VAL A 82 1.23 19.27 8.14
CA VAL A 82 1.86 18.12 8.80
C VAL A 82 3.04 18.56 9.67
N TYR A 83 3.91 19.47 9.17
CA TYR A 83 5.05 19.98 9.95
C TYR A 83 4.67 20.85 11.14
N ASN A 84 3.46 21.41 11.14
CA ASN A 84 2.95 22.24 12.24
C ASN A 84 2.02 21.48 13.21
N GLN A 85 1.78 20.19 12.98
CA GLN A 85 0.85 19.41 13.80
C GLN A 85 1.47 18.92 15.11
N SER A 86 0.61 18.84 16.14
CA SER A 86 0.98 18.24 17.42
C SER A 86 1.03 16.71 17.35
N GLY A 87 1.86 16.09 18.21
CA GLY A 87 2.01 14.63 18.26
C GLY A 87 0.70 13.83 18.45
N GLY A 88 -0.32 14.43 19.07
CA GLY A 88 -1.63 13.79 19.24
C GLY A 88 -2.39 13.57 17.92
N ILE A 89 -2.30 14.53 17.01
CA ILE A 89 -2.93 14.42 15.68
C ILE A 89 -2.22 13.37 14.83
N ILE A 90 -0.90 13.27 14.96
CA ILE A 90 -0.08 12.25 14.29
C ILE A 90 -0.53 10.84 14.70
N SER A 91 -0.70 10.60 16.02
CA SER A 91 -1.16 9.30 16.53
C SER A 91 -2.53 8.93 15.98
N LEU A 92 -3.46 9.87 15.94
CA LEU A 92 -4.79 9.64 15.35
C LEU A 92 -4.72 9.28 13.87
N THR A 93 -3.86 9.98 13.10
CA THR A 93 -3.65 9.74 11.68
C THR A 93 -3.13 8.32 11.42
N ILE A 94 -2.19 7.84 12.24
CA ILE A 94 -1.67 6.47 12.16
C ILE A 94 -2.79 5.44 12.37
N ILE A 95 -3.64 5.64 13.38
CA ILE A 95 -4.76 4.73 13.67
C ILE A 95 -5.73 4.70 12.48
N VAL A 96 -6.10 5.86 11.93
CA VAL A 96 -6.99 5.96 10.77
C VAL A 96 -6.38 5.31 9.52
N ALA A 97 -5.06 5.50 9.29
CA ALA A 97 -4.34 4.88 8.18
C ALA A 97 -4.37 3.35 8.26
N LEU A 98 -4.00 2.80 9.42
CA LEU A 98 -4.01 1.35 9.65
C LEU A 98 -5.44 0.77 9.56
N TRP A 99 -6.41 1.48 10.08
CA TRP A 99 -7.81 1.08 9.98
C TRP A 99 -8.30 1.03 8.54
N SER A 100 -7.98 2.04 7.73
CA SER A 100 -8.38 2.11 6.32
C SER A 100 -7.67 1.06 5.47
N ALA A 101 -6.35 0.93 5.62
CA ALA A 101 -5.55 -0.08 4.92
C ALA A 101 -6.02 -1.50 5.25
N GLY A 102 -6.32 -1.79 6.51
CA GLY A 102 -6.87 -3.08 6.93
C GLY A 102 -8.22 -3.43 6.28
N LYS A 103 -9.03 -2.43 5.88
CA LYS A 103 -10.26 -2.68 5.08
C LYS A 103 -9.94 -3.20 3.68
N GLY A 104 -8.90 -2.67 3.04
CA GLY A 104 -8.46 -3.16 1.73
C GLY A 104 -7.99 -4.60 1.79
N VAL A 105 -7.16 -4.94 2.78
CA VAL A 105 -6.67 -6.32 2.99
C VAL A 105 -7.83 -7.27 3.31
N LEU A 106 -8.81 -6.83 4.11
CA LEU A 106 -9.99 -7.65 4.41
C LEU A 106 -10.82 -7.90 3.14
N ALA A 107 -11.03 -6.91 2.28
CA ALA A 107 -11.72 -7.06 1.02
C ALA A 107 -11.02 -8.06 0.09
N LEU A 108 -9.69 -8.00 -0.02
CA LEU A 108 -8.90 -8.99 -0.75
C LEU A 108 -9.05 -10.39 -0.19
N THR A 109 -8.94 -10.55 1.14
CA THR A 109 -9.09 -11.85 1.81
C THR A 109 -10.47 -12.44 1.56
N THR A 110 -11.51 -11.62 1.65
CA THR A 110 -12.90 -12.07 1.38
C THR A 110 -13.08 -12.48 -0.08
N GLY A 111 -12.53 -11.70 -1.02
CA GLY A 111 -12.55 -12.05 -2.43
C GLY A 111 -11.82 -13.35 -2.74
N LEU A 112 -10.64 -13.56 -2.17
CA LEU A 112 -9.89 -14.81 -2.31
C LEU A 112 -10.65 -15.99 -1.70
N ASN A 113 -11.24 -15.85 -0.52
CA ASN A 113 -12.06 -16.89 0.09
C ASN A 113 -13.25 -17.27 -0.80
N CYS A 114 -13.85 -16.30 -1.50
CA CYS A 114 -14.92 -16.55 -2.46
C CYS A 114 -14.42 -17.36 -3.66
N VAL A 115 -13.28 -17.00 -4.24
CA VAL A 115 -12.68 -17.69 -5.39
C VAL A 115 -12.26 -19.13 -5.03
N TYR A 116 -11.78 -19.36 -3.81
CA TYR A 116 -11.37 -20.67 -3.32
C TYR A 116 -12.52 -21.48 -2.68
N ASP A 117 -13.77 -20.97 -2.74
CA ASP A 117 -14.95 -21.57 -2.08
C ASP A 117 -14.72 -21.90 -0.59
N CYS A 118 -13.90 -21.07 0.07
CA CYS A 118 -13.60 -21.21 1.49
C CYS A 118 -14.68 -20.49 2.30
N LYS A 119 -15.52 -21.23 3.02
CA LYS A 119 -16.52 -20.65 3.93
C LYS A 119 -15.82 -20.09 5.18
N GLU A 120 -15.81 -18.77 5.29
CA GLU A 120 -15.29 -18.11 6.48
C GLU A 120 -16.33 -18.18 7.61
N THR A 121 -15.99 -18.95 8.65
CA THR A 121 -16.88 -19.16 9.83
C THR A 121 -16.52 -18.26 11.01
N ARG A 122 -15.47 -17.44 10.88
CA ARG A 122 -14.97 -16.60 11.97
C ARG A 122 -15.77 -15.32 12.11
N ASN A 123 -15.81 -14.81 13.35
CA ASN A 123 -16.47 -13.53 13.64
C ASN A 123 -15.76 -12.38 12.91
N TYR A 124 -16.55 -11.42 12.38
CA TYR A 124 -16.06 -10.23 11.68
C TYR A 124 -14.95 -9.46 12.43
N ILE A 125 -15.07 -9.38 13.78
CA ILE A 125 -14.07 -8.69 14.61
C ILE A 125 -12.71 -9.39 14.52
N ILE A 126 -12.69 -10.72 14.58
CA ILE A 126 -11.46 -11.51 14.49
C ILE A 126 -10.82 -11.36 13.10
N LEU A 127 -11.63 -11.40 12.04
CA LEU A 127 -11.18 -11.14 10.67
C LEU A 127 -10.55 -9.77 10.54
N ARG A 128 -11.15 -8.77 11.18
CA ARG A 128 -10.69 -7.40 11.18
C ARG A 128 -9.33 -7.24 11.86
N ILE A 129 -9.15 -7.83 13.04
CA ILE A 129 -7.89 -7.82 13.78
C ILE A 129 -6.79 -8.50 12.97
N ARG A 130 -7.08 -9.67 12.37
CA ARG A 130 -6.13 -10.38 11.51
C ARG A 130 -5.74 -9.58 10.28
N ALA A 131 -6.71 -8.94 9.60
CA ALA A 131 -6.43 -8.10 8.44
C ALA A 131 -5.52 -6.91 8.80
N THR A 132 -5.76 -6.28 9.95
CA THR A 132 -4.91 -5.19 10.46
C THR A 132 -3.50 -5.70 10.77
N PHE A 133 -3.38 -6.88 11.41
CA PHE A 133 -2.08 -7.50 11.70
C PHE A 133 -1.30 -7.83 10.41
N TYR A 134 -1.96 -8.40 9.40
CA TYR A 134 -1.33 -8.65 8.10
C TYR A 134 -0.90 -7.37 7.40
N THR A 135 -1.68 -6.29 7.51
CA THR A 135 -1.31 -4.98 6.97
C THR A 135 -0.04 -4.46 7.62
N VAL A 136 0.06 -4.52 8.96
CA VAL A 136 1.27 -4.11 9.70
C VAL A 136 2.48 -4.97 9.31
N ALA A 137 2.31 -6.29 9.28
CA ALA A 137 3.38 -7.20 8.86
C ALA A 137 3.85 -6.89 7.44
N PHE A 138 2.93 -6.64 6.50
CA PHE A 138 3.25 -6.29 5.12
C PHE A 138 4.02 -4.96 5.02
N ILE A 139 3.62 -3.95 5.80
CA ILE A 139 4.34 -2.67 5.87
C ILE A 139 5.76 -2.88 6.39
N ILE A 140 5.94 -3.68 7.45
CA ILE A 140 7.26 -3.99 8.00
C ILE A 140 8.14 -4.67 6.95
N VAL A 141 7.60 -5.64 6.20
CA VAL A 141 8.33 -6.33 5.13
C VAL A 141 8.74 -5.35 4.04
N ILE A 142 7.85 -4.43 3.62
CA ILE A 142 8.18 -3.40 2.61
C ILE A 142 9.30 -2.49 3.12
N ILE A 143 9.20 -2.00 4.35
CA ILE A 143 10.24 -1.14 4.94
C ILE A 143 11.57 -1.89 5.01
N PHE A 144 11.57 -3.15 5.43
CA PHE A 144 12.76 -3.99 5.49
C PHE A 144 13.39 -4.17 4.10
N LEU A 145 12.58 -4.45 3.07
CA LEU A 145 13.07 -4.56 1.69
C LEU A 145 13.63 -3.24 1.16
N LEU A 146 13.01 -2.10 1.49
CA LEU A 146 13.53 -0.78 1.12
C LEU A 146 14.88 -0.51 1.80
N VAL A 147 14.99 -0.81 3.09
CA VAL A 147 16.26 -0.68 3.83
C VAL A 147 17.33 -1.57 3.20
N LEU A 148 17.03 -2.84 2.92
CA LEU A 148 17.96 -3.75 2.23
C LEU A 148 18.35 -3.23 0.85
N SER A 149 17.42 -2.67 0.09
CA SER A 149 17.70 -2.12 -1.25
C SER A 149 18.66 -0.93 -1.18
N VAL A 150 18.45 -0.01 -0.23
CA VAL A 150 19.31 1.16 -0.04
C VAL A 150 20.68 0.78 0.49
N PHE A 151 20.74 -0.05 1.55
CA PHE A 151 22.00 -0.50 2.14
C PHE A 151 22.73 -1.50 1.25
N GLY A 152 22.02 -2.36 0.50
CA GLY A 152 22.60 -3.31 -0.44
C GLY A 152 23.39 -2.62 -1.55
N ASN A 153 22.90 -1.48 -2.03
CA ASN A 153 23.63 -0.69 -3.01
C ASN A 153 24.91 -0.05 -2.43
N THR A 154 24.84 0.41 -1.19
CA THR A 154 26.01 0.95 -0.46
C THR A 154 27.04 -0.15 -0.13
N LEU A 155 26.58 -1.35 0.25
CA LEU A 155 27.44 -2.51 0.49
C LEU A 155 28.13 -2.99 -0.79
N ASN A 156 27.43 -3.03 -1.92
CA ASN A 156 28.05 -3.38 -3.20
C ASN A 156 29.12 -2.37 -3.61
N LEU A 157 28.91 -1.09 -3.36
CA LEU A 157 29.91 -0.05 -3.61
C LEU A 157 31.14 -0.21 -2.70
N PHE A 158 30.93 -0.56 -1.45
CA PHE A 158 32.01 -0.80 -0.46
C PHE A 158 32.81 -2.07 -0.78
N VAL A 159 32.12 -3.15 -1.15
CA VAL A 159 32.74 -4.42 -1.54
C VAL A 159 33.53 -4.24 -2.85
N CYS A 160 32.98 -3.50 -3.81
CA CYS A 160 33.66 -3.20 -5.07
C CYS A 160 34.93 -2.36 -4.85
N LEU A 161 34.88 -1.38 -3.94
CA LEU A 161 36.06 -0.58 -3.54
C LEU A 161 37.14 -1.42 -2.83
N LEU A 162 36.73 -2.34 -1.96
CA LEU A 162 37.67 -3.27 -1.27
C LEU A 162 38.29 -4.29 -2.22
N TYR A 163 37.58 -4.66 -3.31
CA TYR A 163 38.11 -5.64 -4.26
C TYR A 163 39.00 -5.02 -5.34
N THR A 164 38.95 -3.69 -5.49
CA THR A 164 39.73 -2.94 -6.51
C THR A 164 40.97 -2.26 -5.92
N SER A 165 41.20 -2.38 -4.60
CA SER A 165 42.39 -1.89 -3.89
C SER A 165 43.34 -3.05 -3.55
#